data_fcbe307defdc0f1c39ac9c0a1d5b40b5
#
_entry.id   fcbe307defdc0f1c39ac9c0a1d5b40b5
#
_cell.length_a   1.000
_cell.length_b   1.000
_cell.length_c   1.000
_cell.angle_alpha   90.00
_cell.angle_beta   90.00
_cell.angle_gamma   90.00
#
_symmetry.space_group_name_H-M   'P 1'
#
loop_
_entity.id
_entity.type
_entity.pdbx_description
1 polymer ?
#
loop_
_entity_poly.entity_id
_entity_poly.type
_entity_poly.pdbx_seq_one_letter_code
_entity_poly.pdbx_strand_id
1 'polypeptide(L)'
;KIELGDTFHNDRHKDLKADYIIANPPFNISDWGGEQLQDSHLWKYGTPPAGNANYGWLQLFINKLGPKGTAGIVLANGAMTTNSGNEGEIRKKMIQEGVVDCMVALPTQLFFNTQIPACLWFLSRNRTNHKFRNRSKEILFIDARNLGQMISRKNKMLSDEDIAKISGTYHSWRNISGTYEDV
;
A
#
# COMPACT_ATOMS: atom_id res chain seq x y z
N LYS A 1 -7.40 -14.81 15.55
CA LYS A 1 -8.83 -15.15 15.33
C LYS A 1 -9.22 -14.73 13.93
N ILE A 2 -9.87 -15.63 13.17
CA ILE A 2 -10.39 -15.36 11.82
C ILE A 2 -11.91 -15.39 11.90
N GLU A 3 -12.56 -14.37 11.32
CA GLU A 3 -14.01 -14.27 11.27
C GLU A 3 -14.49 -13.95 9.85
N LEU A 4 -15.59 -14.54 9.45
CA LEU A 4 -16.24 -14.23 8.18
C LEU A 4 -17.07 -12.96 8.32
N GLY A 5 -16.91 -12.02 7.40
CA GLY A 5 -17.66 -10.77 7.37
C GLY A 5 -17.22 -9.86 6.25
N ASP A 6 -18.06 -8.89 5.93
CA ASP A 6 -17.73 -7.78 5.06
C ASP A 6 -16.92 -6.75 5.88
N THR A 7 -15.66 -6.54 5.50
CA THR A 7 -14.73 -5.73 6.29
C THR A 7 -15.12 -4.26 6.35
N PHE A 8 -15.77 -3.72 5.32
CA PHE A 8 -16.20 -2.32 5.30
C PHE A 8 -17.51 -2.09 6.07
N HIS A 9 -18.50 -3.02 5.93
CA HIS A 9 -19.84 -2.84 6.49
C HIS A 9 -20.05 -3.54 7.83
N ASN A 10 -19.28 -4.60 8.10
CA ASN A 10 -19.40 -5.41 9.31
C ASN A 10 -18.05 -5.81 9.87
N ASP A 11 -17.27 -4.81 10.27
CA ASP A 11 -15.97 -5.03 10.89
C ASP A 11 -16.09 -5.84 12.17
N ARG A 12 -15.60 -7.09 12.14
CA ARG A 12 -15.63 -8.04 13.25
C ARG A 12 -14.52 -7.78 14.28
N HIS A 13 -13.57 -6.90 13.97
CA HIS A 13 -12.41 -6.60 14.80
C HIS A 13 -12.27 -5.09 15.03
N LYS A 14 -13.34 -4.44 15.50
CA LYS A 14 -13.44 -2.97 15.61
C LYS A 14 -12.27 -2.34 16.36
N ASP A 15 -11.85 -2.96 17.46
CA ASP A 15 -10.81 -2.42 18.37
C ASP A 15 -9.41 -2.90 18.01
N LEU A 16 -9.26 -3.71 16.94
CA LEU A 16 -7.95 -4.21 16.53
C LEU A 16 -7.03 -3.06 16.14
N LYS A 17 -5.86 -3.02 16.76
CA LYS A 17 -4.72 -2.20 16.36
C LYS A 17 -3.52 -3.11 16.15
N ALA A 18 -3.06 -3.17 14.92
CA ALA A 18 -1.99 -4.07 14.50
C ALA A 18 -0.64 -3.37 14.47
N ASP A 19 0.41 -4.08 14.86
CA ASP A 19 1.79 -3.64 14.66
C ASP A 19 2.22 -3.82 13.20
N TYR A 20 1.72 -4.90 12.56
CA TYR A 20 2.00 -5.21 11.15
C TYR A 20 0.73 -5.62 10.43
N ILE A 21 0.54 -5.08 9.22
CA ILE A 21 -0.51 -5.50 8.28
C ILE A 21 0.17 -5.88 6.97
N ILE A 22 -0.16 -7.08 6.46
CA ILE A 22 0.18 -7.50 5.09
C ILE A 22 -1.13 -7.86 4.42
N ALA A 23 -1.43 -7.21 3.29
CA ALA A 23 -2.71 -7.40 2.61
C ALA A 23 -2.57 -7.35 1.08
N ASN A 24 -3.34 -8.19 0.43
CA ASN A 24 -3.59 -8.17 -1.00
C ASN A 24 -5.10 -8.09 -1.22
N PRO A 25 -5.71 -6.91 -1.06
CA PRO A 25 -7.14 -6.75 -1.26
C PRO A 25 -7.49 -6.91 -2.75
N PRO A 26 -8.74 -7.20 -3.07
CA PRO A 26 -9.19 -7.28 -4.45
C PRO A 26 -8.99 -5.93 -5.16
N PHE A 27 -8.42 -5.94 -6.39
CA PHE A 27 -8.12 -4.73 -7.14
C PHE A 27 -9.35 -4.13 -7.81
N ASN A 28 -9.48 -2.80 -7.73
CA ASN A 28 -10.46 -2.01 -8.49
C ASN A 28 -11.92 -2.48 -8.33
N ILE A 29 -12.32 -2.94 -7.15
CA ILE A 29 -13.71 -3.35 -6.94
C ILE A 29 -14.62 -2.12 -7.04
N SER A 30 -15.65 -2.23 -7.88
CA SER A 30 -16.70 -1.22 -8.05
C SER A 30 -17.89 -1.45 -7.10
N ASP A 31 -18.28 -2.71 -6.91
CA ASP A 31 -19.49 -3.08 -6.14
C ASP A 31 -19.13 -3.41 -4.68
N TRP A 32 -18.59 -2.43 -3.96
CA TRP A 32 -18.19 -2.58 -2.56
C TRP A 32 -19.08 -1.84 -1.56
N GLY A 33 -20.25 -1.33 -2.04
CA GLY A 33 -21.21 -0.61 -1.22
C GLY A 33 -20.75 0.77 -0.75
N GLY A 34 -19.82 1.39 -1.49
CA GLY A 34 -19.23 2.68 -1.12
C GLY A 34 -20.25 3.81 -0.97
N GLU A 35 -21.40 3.74 -1.65
CA GLU A 35 -22.50 4.70 -1.52
C GLU A 35 -23.08 4.73 -0.10
N GLN A 36 -23.10 3.59 0.58
CA GLN A 36 -23.63 3.45 1.94
C GLN A 36 -22.65 3.93 3.01
N LEU A 37 -21.41 4.15 2.64
CA LEU A 37 -20.29 4.49 3.54
C LEU A 37 -19.80 5.93 3.40
N GLN A 38 -20.57 6.83 2.77
CA GLN A 38 -20.13 8.20 2.49
C GLN A 38 -19.70 8.95 3.76
N ASP A 39 -20.40 8.77 4.87
CA ASP A 39 -20.13 9.42 6.16
C ASP A 39 -19.36 8.53 7.15
N SER A 40 -18.65 7.51 6.65
CA SER A 40 -17.92 6.59 7.51
C SER A 40 -16.72 7.29 8.20
N HIS A 41 -16.54 7.01 9.49
CA HIS A 41 -15.39 7.45 10.28
C HIS A 41 -14.03 6.94 9.75
N LEU A 42 -14.04 5.98 8.84
CA LEU A 42 -12.84 5.45 8.18
C LEU A 42 -12.20 6.47 7.23
N TRP A 43 -12.98 7.44 6.71
CA TRP A 43 -12.53 8.34 5.64
C TRP A 43 -11.81 9.58 6.15
N LYS A 44 -10.76 9.36 6.96
CA LYS A 44 -9.94 10.45 7.51
C LYS A 44 -9.37 11.40 6.44
N TYR A 45 -9.03 10.86 5.28
CA TYR A 45 -8.39 11.62 4.19
C TYR A 45 -9.38 12.07 3.11
N GLY A 46 -10.60 11.62 3.21
CA GLY A 46 -11.70 11.93 2.28
C GLY A 46 -12.41 10.67 1.82
N THR A 47 -13.64 10.82 1.41
CA THR A 47 -14.49 9.72 0.95
C THR A 47 -13.96 9.15 -0.36
N PRO A 48 -13.66 7.82 -0.42
CA PRO A 48 -13.26 7.18 -1.66
C PRO A 48 -14.42 7.18 -2.68
N PRO A 49 -14.11 7.14 -4.00
CA PRO A 49 -15.17 7.03 -5.00
C PRO A 49 -15.93 5.69 -4.84
N ALA A 50 -17.26 5.74 -4.94
CA ALA A 50 -18.11 4.55 -4.84
C ALA A 50 -17.73 3.45 -5.87
N GLY A 51 -17.26 3.85 -7.05
CA GLY A 51 -16.86 2.93 -8.11
C GLY A 51 -15.45 2.31 -7.97
N ASN A 52 -14.70 2.57 -6.88
CA ASN A 52 -13.38 1.98 -6.68
C ASN A 52 -12.97 1.94 -5.20
N ALA A 53 -12.74 0.75 -4.67
CA ALA A 53 -12.41 0.52 -3.27
C ALA A 53 -10.91 0.72 -2.92
N ASN A 54 -10.01 0.95 -3.88
CA ASN A 54 -8.56 0.96 -3.60
C ASN A 54 -8.18 1.89 -2.45
N TYR A 55 -8.67 3.11 -2.46
CA TYR A 55 -8.41 4.08 -1.37
C TYR A 55 -9.27 3.86 -0.12
N GLY A 56 -10.36 3.10 -0.23
CA GLY A 56 -11.07 2.55 0.92
C GLY A 56 -10.20 1.58 1.69
N TRP A 57 -9.57 0.63 1.00
CA TRP A 57 -8.63 -0.32 1.60
C TRP A 57 -7.46 0.37 2.29
N LEU A 58 -6.80 1.32 1.62
CA LEU A 58 -5.69 2.06 2.21
C LEU A 58 -6.10 2.76 3.51
N GLN A 59 -7.23 3.45 3.54
CA GLN A 59 -7.71 4.15 4.73
C GLN A 59 -8.13 3.19 5.84
N LEU A 60 -8.77 2.07 5.51
CA LEU A 60 -9.09 1.01 6.46
C LEU A 60 -7.83 0.48 7.15
N PHE A 61 -6.80 0.14 6.38
CA PHE A 61 -5.56 -0.38 6.96
C PHE A 61 -4.85 0.66 7.83
N ILE A 62 -4.81 1.93 7.41
CA ILE A 62 -4.28 3.01 8.24
C ILE A 62 -5.06 3.11 9.57
N ASN A 63 -6.39 2.99 9.53
CA ASN A 63 -7.22 3.00 10.73
C ASN A 63 -6.89 1.83 11.66
N LYS A 64 -6.58 0.65 11.10
CA LYS A 64 -6.23 -0.56 11.86
C LYS A 64 -4.78 -0.60 12.34
N LEU A 65 -3.91 0.29 11.89
CA LEU A 65 -2.54 0.37 12.41
C LEU A 65 -2.50 0.95 13.82
N GLY A 66 -1.72 0.31 14.69
CA GLY A 66 -1.32 0.87 15.97
C GLY A 66 -0.40 2.10 15.81
N PRO A 67 -0.09 2.83 16.89
CA PRO A 67 0.71 4.06 16.84
C PRO A 67 2.13 3.88 16.26
N LYS A 68 2.66 2.68 16.29
CA LYS A 68 3.97 2.29 15.72
C LYS A 68 3.86 1.34 14.55
N GLY A 69 2.63 1.10 14.07
CA GLY A 69 2.31 0.08 13.08
C GLY A 69 2.81 0.42 11.68
N THR A 70 3.08 -0.64 10.92
CA THR A 70 3.51 -0.60 9.52
C THR A 70 2.65 -1.54 8.68
N ALA A 71 2.29 -1.14 7.47
CA ALA A 71 1.54 -1.97 6.53
C ALA A 71 2.26 -2.11 5.20
N GLY A 72 2.18 -3.31 4.59
CA GLY A 72 2.54 -3.59 3.21
C GLY A 72 1.29 -4.04 2.44
N ILE A 73 0.91 -3.32 1.41
CA ILE A 73 -0.35 -3.51 0.70
C ILE A 73 -0.08 -3.60 -0.79
N VAL A 74 -0.65 -4.62 -1.43
CA VAL A 74 -0.61 -4.78 -2.90
C VAL A 74 -1.85 -4.15 -3.50
N LEU A 75 -1.68 -3.27 -4.49
CA LEU A 75 -2.77 -2.69 -5.28
C LEU A 75 -2.44 -2.71 -6.77
N ALA A 76 -3.44 -2.45 -7.61
CA ALA A 76 -3.21 -2.19 -9.03
C ALA A 76 -2.34 -0.94 -9.20
N ASN A 77 -1.42 -0.95 -10.16
CA ASN A 77 -0.45 0.14 -10.36
C ASN A 77 -1.12 1.52 -10.59
N GLY A 78 -2.31 1.54 -11.19
CA GLY A 78 -3.10 2.75 -11.37
C GLY A 78 -3.39 3.51 -10.06
N ALA A 79 -3.42 2.82 -8.92
CA ALA A 79 -3.61 3.46 -7.61
C ALA A 79 -2.52 4.50 -7.28
N MET A 80 -1.32 4.38 -7.85
CA MET A 80 -0.23 5.34 -7.63
C MET A 80 -0.48 6.71 -8.29
N THR A 81 -1.22 6.74 -9.40
CA THR A 81 -1.31 7.93 -10.27
C THR A 81 -2.73 8.42 -10.54
N THR A 82 -3.74 7.63 -10.19
CA THR A 82 -5.15 7.98 -10.44
C THR A 82 -5.54 9.31 -9.82
N ASN A 83 -6.38 10.05 -10.54
CA ASN A 83 -7.06 11.25 -10.05
C ASN A 83 -8.60 11.12 -10.19
N SER A 84 -9.09 9.91 -10.49
CA SER A 84 -10.52 9.65 -10.64
C SER A 84 -11.28 9.92 -9.33
N GLY A 85 -12.42 10.56 -9.44
CA GLY A 85 -13.18 10.96 -8.25
C GLY A 85 -12.33 11.80 -7.30
N ASN A 86 -12.23 11.37 -6.04
CA ASN A 86 -11.48 12.05 -5.00
C ASN A 86 -10.11 11.42 -4.67
N GLU A 87 -9.67 10.42 -5.45
CA GLU A 87 -8.49 9.61 -5.12
C GLU A 87 -7.19 10.43 -5.07
N GLY A 88 -7.03 11.40 -5.98
CA GLY A 88 -5.86 12.29 -5.99
C GLY A 88 -5.75 13.14 -4.71
N GLU A 89 -6.86 13.69 -4.23
CA GLU A 89 -6.88 14.49 -3.00
C GLU A 89 -6.70 13.63 -1.75
N ILE A 90 -7.24 12.40 -1.72
CA ILE A 90 -6.99 11.44 -0.64
C ILE A 90 -5.50 11.12 -0.57
N ARG A 91 -4.88 10.79 -1.71
CA ARG A 91 -3.43 10.50 -1.80
C ARG A 91 -2.60 11.67 -1.30
N LYS A 92 -2.91 12.88 -1.75
CA LYS A 92 -2.24 14.11 -1.31
C LYS A 92 -2.28 14.28 0.21
N LYS A 93 -3.45 14.11 0.83
CA LYS A 93 -3.61 14.22 2.28
C LYS A 93 -2.85 13.12 3.04
N MET A 94 -2.85 11.88 2.52
CA MET A 94 -2.06 10.78 3.10
C MET A 94 -0.56 11.08 3.06
N ILE A 95 -0.07 11.67 1.96
CA ILE A 95 1.31 12.09 1.80
C ILE A 95 1.64 13.23 2.76
N GLN A 96 0.80 14.26 2.83
CA GLN A 96 0.98 15.40 3.72
C GLN A 96 0.99 15.01 5.21
N GLU A 97 0.18 14.03 5.60
CA GLU A 97 0.20 13.50 6.96
C GLU A 97 1.37 12.54 7.24
N GLY A 98 2.14 12.20 6.21
CA GLY A 98 3.35 11.41 6.34
C GLY A 98 3.12 9.94 6.63
N VAL A 99 1.97 9.37 6.24
CA VAL A 99 1.68 7.94 6.45
C VAL A 99 2.19 7.04 5.34
N VAL A 100 2.52 7.57 4.17
CA VAL A 100 3.12 6.83 3.05
C VAL A 100 4.64 6.82 3.21
N ASP A 101 5.23 5.65 3.40
CA ASP A 101 6.68 5.49 3.62
C ASP A 101 7.43 5.14 2.33
N CYS A 102 6.94 4.14 1.59
CA CYS A 102 7.55 3.71 0.33
C CYS A 102 6.48 3.23 -0.65
N MET A 103 6.75 3.39 -1.93
CA MET A 103 5.95 2.86 -3.04
C MET A 103 6.86 2.13 -4.02
N VAL A 104 6.45 0.92 -4.44
CA VAL A 104 7.20 0.11 -5.39
C VAL A 104 6.34 -0.18 -6.60
N ALA A 105 6.77 0.23 -7.78
CA ALA A 105 6.15 -0.19 -9.05
C ALA A 105 6.70 -1.57 -9.44
N LEU A 106 5.82 -2.57 -9.52
CA LEU A 106 6.19 -3.94 -9.84
C LEU A 106 6.08 -4.22 -11.35
N PRO A 107 6.79 -5.25 -11.86
CA PRO A 107 6.63 -5.69 -13.25
C PRO A 107 5.21 -6.21 -13.51
N THR A 108 4.83 -6.23 -14.77
CA THR A 108 3.62 -6.92 -15.23
C THR A 108 3.76 -8.44 -15.11
N GLN A 109 2.66 -9.17 -15.23
CA GLN A 109 2.65 -10.64 -15.35
C GLN A 109 3.12 -11.42 -14.10
N LEU A 110 3.14 -10.78 -12.93
CA LEU A 110 3.48 -11.48 -11.67
C LEU A 110 2.35 -12.37 -11.14
N PHE A 111 1.11 -12.14 -11.55
CA PHE A 111 -0.05 -12.90 -11.09
C PHE A 111 -0.52 -13.89 -12.14
N PHE A 112 -0.93 -15.08 -11.70
CA PHE A 112 -1.38 -16.16 -12.62
C PHE A 112 -2.68 -15.79 -13.35
N ASN A 113 -3.58 -15.06 -12.68
CA ASN A 113 -4.94 -14.81 -13.16
C ASN A 113 -5.14 -13.40 -13.77
N THR A 114 -4.13 -12.53 -13.73
CA THR A 114 -4.22 -11.19 -14.29
C THR A 114 -2.88 -10.70 -14.81
N GLN A 115 -2.94 -9.91 -15.89
CA GLN A 115 -1.77 -9.23 -16.46
C GLN A 115 -1.62 -7.80 -15.90
N ILE A 116 -2.53 -7.38 -15.02
CA ILE A 116 -2.53 -6.01 -14.47
C ILE A 116 -1.24 -5.80 -13.68
N PRO A 117 -0.46 -4.75 -14.00
CA PRO A 117 0.70 -4.40 -13.20
C PRO A 117 0.26 -3.98 -11.80
N ALA A 118 0.98 -4.46 -10.80
CA ALA A 118 0.73 -4.14 -9.41
C ALA A 118 1.77 -3.17 -8.85
N CYS A 119 1.44 -2.56 -7.73
CA CYS A 119 2.36 -1.78 -6.93
C CYS A 119 2.24 -2.17 -5.45
N LEU A 120 3.32 -1.91 -4.71
CA LEU A 120 3.30 -2.05 -3.25
C LEU A 120 3.20 -0.67 -2.62
N TRP A 121 2.36 -0.58 -1.61
CA TRP A 121 2.25 0.57 -0.72
C TRP A 121 2.76 0.17 0.65
N PHE A 122 3.83 0.83 1.10
CA PHE A 122 4.28 0.70 2.47
C PHE A 122 3.81 1.92 3.27
N LEU A 123 2.98 1.67 4.27
CA LEU A 123 2.42 2.69 5.15
C LEU A 123 3.06 2.57 6.53
N SER A 124 3.33 3.68 7.19
CA SER A 124 3.91 3.69 8.54
C SER A 124 3.35 4.86 9.35
N ARG A 125 2.89 4.57 10.58
CA ARG A 125 2.43 5.59 11.52
C ARG A 125 3.55 6.19 12.37
N ASN A 126 4.75 5.59 12.34
CA ASN A 126 5.89 6.07 13.11
C ASN A 126 7.15 6.15 12.24
N ARG A 127 7.38 7.30 11.65
CA ARG A 127 8.52 7.58 10.76
C ARG A 127 9.62 8.40 11.42
N THR A 128 9.45 8.72 12.69
CA THR A 128 10.37 9.56 13.50
C THR A 128 10.95 8.82 14.70
N ASN A 129 10.80 7.49 14.75
CA ASN A 129 11.32 6.70 15.86
C ASN A 129 12.86 6.66 15.85
N HIS A 130 13.46 6.56 17.04
CA HIS A 130 14.92 6.55 17.18
C HIS A 130 15.62 5.29 16.64
N LYS A 131 14.87 4.28 16.24
CA LYS A 131 15.41 3.04 15.66
C LYS A 131 15.90 3.25 14.22
N PHE A 132 15.28 4.18 13.51
CA PHE A 132 15.61 4.51 12.11
C PHE A 132 15.77 6.02 11.95
N ARG A 133 16.33 6.48 10.82
CA ARG A 133 16.40 7.90 10.56
C ARG A 133 15.00 8.53 10.44
N ASN A 134 14.91 9.81 10.69
CA ASN A 134 13.68 10.57 10.48
C ASN A 134 13.37 10.67 8.96
N ARG A 135 12.23 10.13 8.55
CA ARG A 135 11.76 10.11 7.16
C ARG A 135 10.40 10.82 6.99
N SER A 136 9.99 11.59 7.98
CA SER A 136 8.63 12.17 8.03
C SER A 136 8.28 13.08 6.84
N LYS A 137 9.28 13.59 6.12
CA LYS A 137 9.12 14.47 4.96
C LYS A 137 9.53 13.82 3.62
N GLU A 138 9.79 12.54 3.62
CA GLU A 138 10.31 11.82 2.46
C GLU A 138 9.43 10.62 2.13
N ILE A 139 9.38 10.24 0.87
CA ILE A 139 8.79 9.00 0.38
C ILE A 139 9.80 8.36 -0.55
N LEU A 140 10.09 7.08 -0.36
CA LEU A 140 10.89 6.32 -1.28
C LEU A 140 10.02 5.80 -2.42
N PHE A 141 10.47 6.00 -3.67
CA PHE A 141 9.90 5.36 -4.84
C PHE A 141 10.92 4.38 -5.42
N ILE A 142 10.49 3.13 -5.61
CA ILE A 142 11.32 2.09 -6.23
C ILE A 142 10.65 1.68 -7.55
N ASP A 143 11.38 1.83 -8.66
CA ASP A 143 10.94 1.34 -9.97
C ASP A 143 11.50 -0.07 -10.21
N ALA A 144 10.70 -1.08 -9.90
CA ALA A 144 11.04 -2.48 -10.10
C ALA A 144 10.42 -3.08 -11.39
N ARG A 145 9.86 -2.24 -12.29
CA ARG A 145 9.13 -2.72 -13.49
C ARG A 145 9.98 -3.56 -14.43
N ASN A 146 11.28 -3.33 -14.44
CA ASN A 146 12.23 -4.04 -15.30
C ASN A 146 12.82 -5.31 -14.63
N LEU A 147 12.50 -5.59 -13.38
CA LEU A 147 12.95 -6.78 -12.67
C LEU A 147 12.12 -8.01 -13.05
N GLY A 148 12.61 -9.18 -12.63
CA GLY A 148 11.95 -10.46 -12.83
C GLY A 148 12.24 -11.11 -14.19
N GLN A 149 12.10 -12.43 -14.21
CA GLN A 149 12.34 -13.27 -15.36
C GLN A 149 11.06 -13.98 -15.80
N MET A 150 10.88 -14.19 -17.09
CA MET A 150 9.76 -14.97 -17.63
C MET A 150 9.93 -16.44 -17.26
N ILE A 151 8.99 -16.98 -16.50
CA ILE A 151 8.92 -18.42 -16.16
C ILE A 151 7.97 -19.18 -17.10
N SER A 152 7.16 -18.47 -17.85
CA SER A 152 6.29 -19.01 -18.88
C SER A 152 6.02 -17.95 -19.95
N ARG A 153 5.25 -18.27 -20.99
CA ARG A 153 4.81 -17.28 -21.99
C ARG A 153 3.95 -16.13 -21.41
N LYS A 154 3.39 -16.33 -20.21
CA LYS A 154 2.42 -15.39 -19.60
C LYS A 154 2.82 -14.89 -18.24
N ASN A 155 3.75 -15.56 -17.55
CA ASN A 155 4.07 -15.28 -16.17
C ASN A 155 5.53 -14.94 -15.98
N LYS A 156 5.77 -13.94 -15.16
CA LYS A 156 7.06 -13.48 -14.67
C LYS A 156 7.21 -13.81 -13.18
N MET A 157 8.42 -14.01 -12.72
CA MET A 157 8.74 -14.21 -11.31
C MET A 157 9.92 -13.33 -10.93
N LEU A 158 9.84 -12.72 -9.76
CA LEU A 158 10.99 -12.05 -9.14
C LEU A 158 11.93 -13.10 -8.56
N SER A 159 13.22 -13.00 -8.87
CA SER A 159 14.24 -13.83 -8.25
C SER A 159 14.51 -13.39 -6.81
N ASP A 160 15.25 -14.20 -6.05
CA ASP A 160 15.68 -13.83 -4.70
C ASP A 160 16.60 -12.59 -4.74
N GLU A 161 17.39 -12.43 -5.79
CA GLU A 161 18.23 -11.25 -6.02
C GLU A 161 17.38 -9.99 -6.29
N ASP A 162 16.31 -10.10 -7.09
CA ASP A 162 15.38 -9.01 -7.34
C ASP A 162 14.70 -8.56 -6.02
N ILE A 163 14.25 -9.52 -5.23
CA ILE A 163 13.63 -9.27 -3.92
C ILE A 163 14.65 -8.64 -2.96
N ALA A 164 15.88 -9.16 -2.94
CA ALA A 164 16.96 -8.61 -2.12
C ALA A 164 17.31 -7.17 -2.52
N LYS A 165 17.31 -6.86 -3.83
CA LYS A 165 17.55 -5.51 -4.33
C LYS A 165 16.47 -4.54 -3.86
N ILE A 166 15.18 -4.88 -4.01
CA ILE A 166 14.06 -4.04 -3.56
C ILE A 166 14.11 -3.84 -2.04
N SER A 167 14.24 -4.93 -1.29
CA SER A 167 14.24 -4.87 0.17
C SER A 167 15.49 -4.19 0.73
N GLY A 168 16.65 -4.44 0.12
CA GLY A 168 17.91 -3.82 0.47
C GLY A 168 17.88 -2.30 0.28
N THR A 169 17.35 -1.82 -0.84
CA THR A 169 17.15 -0.38 -1.11
C THR A 169 16.29 0.26 -0.02
N TYR A 170 15.14 -0.35 0.31
CA TYR A 170 14.27 0.15 1.36
C TYR A 170 14.96 0.16 2.74
N HIS A 171 15.64 -0.94 3.10
CA HIS A 171 16.33 -1.05 4.39
C HIS A 171 17.50 -0.07 4.52
N SER A 172 18.27 0.12 3.46
CA SER A 172 19.37 1.10 3.44
C SER A 172 18.84 2.52 3.56
N TRP A 173 17.79 2.87 2.79
CA TRP A 173 17.16 4.19 2.86
C TRP A 173 16.61 4.52 4.26
N ARG A 174 15.99 3.56 4.95
CA ARG A 174 15.41 3.79 6.29
C ARG A 174 16.43 3.74 7.42
N ASN A 175 17.66 3.29 7.16
CA ASN A 175 18.67 3.11 8.18
C ASN A 175 19.20 4.47 8.72
N ILE A 176 19.81 4.45 9.92
CA ILE A 176 20.35 5.66 10.55
C ILE A 176 21.46 6.28 9.70
N SER A 177 22.29 5.46 9.05
CA SER A 177 23.33 5.93 8.13
C SER A 177 22.79 6.66 6.90
N GLY A 178 21.55 6.35 6.48
CA GLY A 178 20.91 6.98 5.34
C GLY A 178 21.59 6.76 3.99
N THR A 179 22.57 5.86 3.93
CA THR A 179 23.31 5.56 2.70
C THR A 179 22.53 4.55 1.85
N TYR A 180 22.13 4.97 0.68
CA TYR A 180 21.58 4.09 -0.37
C TYR A 180 22.05 4.63 -1.72
N GLU A 181 22.18 3.76 -2.69
CA GLU A 181 22.45 4.12 -4.08
C GLU A 181 21.14 4.18 -4.85
N ASP A 182 21.02 5.16 -5.75
CA ASP A 182 19.93 5.21 -6.71
C ASP A 182 20.01 3.99 -7.64
N VAL A 183 18.89 3.36 -7.91
CA VAL A 183 18.81 2.10 -8.66
C VAL A 183 18.16 2.34 -10.01
#